data_a959a6eae21567e1012579b4a8bedb8b
#
_entry.id   a959a6eae21567e1012579b4a8bedb8b
#
_cell.length_a   1.000
_cell.length_b   1.000
_cell.length_c   1.000
_cell.angle_alpha   90.00
_cell.angle_beta   90.00
_cell.angle_gamma   90.00
#
_symmetry.space_group_name_H-M   'P 1'
#
loop_
_entity.id
_entity.type
_entity.pdbx_description
1 polymer ?
#
loop_
_entity_poly.entity_id
_entity_poly.type
_entity_poly.pdbx_seq_one_letter_code
_entity_poly.pdbx_strand_id
1 'polypeptide(L)' 'HEAEWQRRFLKALRERPEVLEAHRLAGDIDYILKVRVKNARAYDTFYQALISEVRIY' A
#
# COMPACT_ATOMS: atom_id res chain seq x y z
N HIS A 1 14.09 9.37 0.04
CA HIS A 1 14.39 9.44 -1.37
C HIS A 1 13.29 8.72 -2.16
N GLU A 2 12.89 9.32 -3.26
CA GLU A 2 11.69 8.87 -3.96
C GLU A 2 11.78 7.42 -4.48
N ALA A 3 12.88 7.08 -5.11
CA ALA A 3 13.05 5.75 -5.66
C ALA A 3 13.11 4.68 -4.57
N GLU A 4 13.74 5.03 -3.47
CA GLU A 4 13.83 4.12 -2.35
C GLU A 4 12.47 3.92 -1.69
N TRP A 5 11.71 5.01 -1.58
CA TRP A 5 10.36 4.93 -1.04
C TRP A 5 9.48 4.01 -1.89
N GLN A 6 9.58 4.15 -3.22
CA GLN A 6 8.79 3.31 -4.12
C GLN A 6 9.11 1.83 -3.93
N ARG A 7 10.39 1.50 -3.81
CA ARG A 7 10.76 0.10 -3.61
C ARG A 7 10.18 -0.47 -2.34
N ARG A 8 10.24 0.30 -1.26
CA ARG A 8 9.69 -0.14 0.02
C ARG A 8 8.19 -0.28 -0.05
N PHE A 9 7.54 0.66 -0.72
CA PHE A 9 6.09 0.63 -0.85
C PHE A 9 5.65 -0.61 -1.64
N LEU A 10 6.28 -0.85 -2.78
CA LEU A 10 5.93 -2.01 -3.60
C LEU A 10 6.20 -3.32 -2.89
N LYS A 11 7.29 -3.38 -2.14
CA LYS A 11 7.59 -4.57 -1.36
C LYS A 11 6.52 -4.82 -0.31
N ALA A 12 6.13 -3.76 0.40
CA ALA A 12 5.10 -3.88 1.42
C ALA A 12 3.78 -4.36 0.82
N LEU A 13 3.43 -3.86 -0.35
CA LEU A 13 2.21 -4.28 -1.01
C LEU A 13 2.27 -5.76 -1.40
N ARG A 14 3.41 -6.20 -1.92
CA ARG A 14 3.53 -7.59 -2.33
C ARG A 14 3.44 -8.57 -1.17
N GLU A 15 3.76 -8.11 0.02
CA GLU A 15 3.72 -8.96 1.21
C GLU A 15 2.36 -9.00 1.87
N ARG A 16 1.39 -8.26 1.33
CA ARG A 16 0.06 -8.18 1.91
C ARG A 16 -0.95 -8.95 1.06
N PRO A 17 -1.47 -10.06 1.55
CA PRO A 17 -2.43 -10.83 0.76
C PRO A 17 -3.72 -10.06 0.48
N GLU A 18 -4.02 -9.04 1.27
CA GLU A 18 -5.22 -8.24 1.04
C GLU A 18 -5.14 -7.44 -0.26
N VAL A 19 -3.94 -7.14 -0.74
CA VAL A 19 -3.77 -6.32 -1.94
C VAL A 19 -3.86 -7.21 -3.16
N LEU A 20 -4.89 -6.99 -3.96
CA LEU A 20 -5.11 -7.78 -5.17
C LEU A 20 -4.43 -7.14 -6.38
N GLU A 21 -4.45 -5.82 -6.46
CA GLU A 21 -3.86 -5.10 -7.57
C GLU A 21 -3.32 -3.77 -7.08
N ALA A 22 -2.30 -3.29 -7.75
CA ALA A 22 -1.74 -1.98 -7.47
C ALA A 22 -1.39 -1.35 -8.82
N HIS A 23 -1.87 -0.12 -9.04
CA HIS A 23 -1.64 0.58 -10.29
C HIS A 23 -1.10 1.97 -10.01
N ARG A 24 -0.04 2.32 -10.71
CA ARG A 24 0.52 3.66 -10.61
C ARG A 24 -0.23 4.59 -11.54
N LEU A 25 -0.68 5.70 -11.00
CA LEU A 25 -1.36 6.69 -11.80
C LEU A 25 -0.36 7.67 -12.42
N ALA A 26 -0.82 8.40 -13.40
CA ALA A 26 -0.04 9.49 -13.95
C ALA A 26 0.18 10.50 -12.84
N GLY A 27 1.44 10.86 -12.64
CA GLY A 27 1.79 11.72 -11.53
C GLY A 27 2.95 11.09 -10.79
N ASP A 28 3.29 11.65 -9.65
CA ASP A 28 4.53 11.26 -9.00
C ASP A 28 4.40 9.97 -8.21
N ILE A 29 3.55 9.99 -7.19
CA ILE A 29 3.50 8.88 -6.26
C ILE A 29 2.08 8.42 -6.00
N ASP A 30 1.19 8.67 -6.94
CA ASP A 30 -0.20 8.29 -6.77
C ASP A 30 -0.43 6.86 -7.23
N TYR A 31 -1.10 6.08 -6.39
CA TYR A 31 -1.42 4.70 -6.69
C TYR A 31 -2.88 4.42 -6.41
N ILE A 32 -3.45 3.53 -7.20
CA ILE A 32 -4.76 2.96 -6.90
C ILE A 32 -4.54 1.52 -6.50
N LEU A 33 -5.06 1.14 -5.35
CA LEU A 33 -4.93 -0.22 -4.85
C LEU A 33 -6.30 -0.87 -4.82
N LYS A 34 -6.34 -2.13 -5.25
CA LYS A 34 -7.55 -2.93 -5.09
C LYS A 34 -7.32 -3.86 -3.92
N VAL A 35 -8.13 -3.72 -2.89
CA VAL A 35 -7.93 -4.40 -1.63
C VAL A 35 -9.17 -5.21 -1.28
N ARG A 36 -8.97 -6.42 -0.78
CA ARG A 36 -10.07 -7.26 -0.30
C ARG A 36 -9.87 -7.53 1.19
N VAL A 37 -10.86 -7.14 1.97
CA VAL A 37 -10.89 -7.42 3.40
C VAL A 37 -12.29 -7.87 3.78
N LYS A 38 -12.42 -8.52 4.93
CA LYS A 38 -13.71 -9.09 5.29
C LYS A 38 -14.69 -8.07 5.87
N ASN A 39 -14.20 -6.96 6.41
CA ASN A 39 -15.08 -5.93 6.95
C ASN A 39 -14.31 -4.64 7.15
N ALA A 40 -15.02 -3.61 7.63
CA ALA A 40 -14.41 -2.29 7.80
C ALA A 40 -13.29 -2.30 8.84
N ARG A 41 -13.46 -3.09 9.89
CA ARG A 41 -12.42 -3.17 10.92
C ARG A 41 -11.15 -3.79 10.33
N ALA A 42 -11.29 -4.82 9.53
CA ALA A 42 -10.14 -5.45 8.89
C ALA A 42 -9.45 -4.48 7.94
N TYR A 43 -10.22 -3.62 7.27
CA TYR A 43 -9.64 -2.60 6.42
C TYR A 43 -8.78 -1.63 7.23
N ASP A 44 -9.32 -1.18 8.35
CA ASP A 44 -8.60 -0.23 9.17
C ASP A 44 -7.29 -0.83 9.69
N THR A 45 -7.34 -2.09 10.11
CA THR A 45 -6.14 -2.78 10.57
C THR A 45 -5.11 -2.88 9.47
N PHE A 46 -5.56 -3.24 8.28
CA PHE A 46 -4.67 -3.33 7.12
C PHE A 46 -4.03 -1.97 6.82
N TYR A 47 -4.84 -0.93 6.81
CA TYR A 47 -4.35 0.40 6.47
C TYR A 47 -3.31 0.89 7.48
N GLN A 48 -3.59 0.71 8.76
CA GLN A 48 -2.65 1.14 9.79
C GLN A 48 -1.34 0.37 9.70
N ALA A 49 -1.42 -0.92 9.43
CA ALA A 49 -0.21 -1.73 9.29
C ALA A 49 0.61 -1.28 8.09
N LEU A 50 -0.06 -1.00 6.98
CA LEU A 50 0.64 -0.58 5.78
C LEU A 50 1.35 0.76 5.99
N ILE A 51 0.64 1.72 6.57
CA ILE A 51 1.22 3.05 6.81
C ILE A 51 2.41 2.94 7.76
N SER A 52 2.27 2.12 8.79
CA SER A 52 3.35 1.95 9.76
C SER A 52 4.61 1.38 9.11
N GLU A 53 4.41 0.45 8.19
CA GLU A 53 5.54 -0.21 7.55
C GLU A 53 6.23 0.69 6.54
N VAL A 54 5.46 1.47 5.81
CA VAL A 54 6.01 2.27 4.73
C VAL A 54 6.62 3.58 5.23
N ARG A 55 5.97 4.24 6.15
CA ARG A 55 6.48 5.47 6.77
C ARG A 55 6.97 6.49 5.74
N ILE A 56 6.08 7.29 5.25
CA ILE A 56 6.40 8.29 4.25
C ILE A 56 6.72 9.63 4.92
N TYR A 57 7.84 10.17 4.59
CA TYR A 57 8.19 11.53 5.00
C TYR A 57 9.08 12.12 3.97
#